data_ef43589a84834238fdef979d4dbbf692
#
_entry.id   ef43589a84834238fdef979d4dbbf692
#
_cell.length_a   1.000
_cell.length_b   1.000
_cell.length_c   1.000
_cell.angle_alpha   90.00
_cell.angle_beta   90.00
_cell.angle_gamma   90.00
#
_symmetry.space_group_name_H-M   'P 1'
#
loop_
_entity.id
_entity.type
_entity.pdbx_description
1 polymer ?
#
loop_
_entity_poly.entity_id
_entity_poly.type
_entity_poly.pdbx_seq_one_letter_code
_entity_poly.pdbx_strand_id
1 'polypeptide(L)'
;MVPFFVQIKCQLGKSYEVANRIADAEIASEIYSTAGDFDLLVKFYVDQATDIGHFIAQRVQTIPGVQDTRTIITFKAFGAS
;
A
#
# COMPACT_ATOMS: atom_id res chain seq x y z
N MET A 1 -1.39 16.41 -4.02
CA MET A 1 -1.21 14.94 -3.83
C MET A 1 -2.19 14.42 -2.81
N VAL A 2 -2.76 13.28 -3.07
CA VAL A 2 -3.76 12.65 -2.21
C VAL A 2 -3.14 11.43 -1.54
N PRO A 3 -3.10 11.38 -0.20
CA PRO A 3 -2.61 10.19 0.50
C PRO A 3 -3.72 9.15 0.67
N PHE A 4 -3.33 7.90 0.65
CA PHE A 4 -4.20 6.81 1.05
C PHE A 4 -3.34 5.65 1.56
N PHE A 5 -3.97 4.71 2.24
CA PHE A 5 -3.27 3.57 2.82
C PHE A 5 -3.79 2.28 2.21
N VAL A 6 -2.92 1.30 2.10
CA VAL A 6 -3.30 -0.05 1.68
C VAL A 6 -2.74 -1.04 2.69
N GLN A 7 -3.62 -1.87 3.23
CA GLN A 7 -3.21 -3.05 4.00
C GLN A 7 -3.03 -4.19 3.02
N ILE A 8 -1.90 -4.86 3.09
CA ILE A 8 -1.56 -5.92 2.14
C ILE A 8 -1.39 -7.23 2.89
N LYS A 9 -2.13 -8.25 2.46
CA LYS A 9 -1.95 -9.60 2.91
C LYS A 9 -1.05 -10.31 1.92
N CYS A 10 0.03 -10.90 2.41
CA CYS A 10 1.03 -11.57 1.58
C CYS A 10 0.90 -13.08 1.73
N GLN A 11 1.34 -13.81 0.72
CA GLN A 11 1.52 -15.24 0.83
C GLN A 11 2.57 -15.54 1.90
N LEU A 12 2.47 -16.69 2.53
CA LEU A 12 3.35 -17.06 3.62
C LEU A 12 4.82 -16.94 3.21
N GLY A 13 5.58 -16.22 4.04
CA GLY A 13 7.00 -16.02 3.82
C GLY A 13 7.36 -15.00 2.77
N LYS A 14 6.39 -14.27 2.21
CA LYS A 14 6.61 -13.33 1.12
C LYS A 14 6.53 -11.86 1.51
N SER A 15 6.22 -11.54 2.77
CA SER A 15 5.96 -10.15 3.14
C SER A 15 7.16 -9.23 2.91
N TYR A 16 8.37 -9.65 3.24
CA TYR A 16 9.55 -8.83 3.05
C TYR A 16 9.91 -8.67 1.56
N GLU A 17 9.71 -9.71 0.79
CA GLU A 17 9.92 -9.65 -0.66
C GLU A 17 8.95 -8.67 -1.30
N VAL A 18 7.68 -8.71 -0.91
CA VAL A 18 6.66 -7.76 -1.41
C VAL A 18 7.02 -6.33 -0.99
N ALA A 19 7.40 -6.13 0.28
CA ALA A 19 7.79 -4.81 0.76
C ALA A 19 8.98 -4.25 -0.04
N ASN A 20 9.98 -5.09 -0.31
CA ASN A 20 11.14 -4.67 -1.10
C ASN A 20 10.77 -4.30 -2.53
N ARG A 21 9.86 -5.02 -3.15
CA ARG A 21 9.40 -4.70 -4.49
C ARG A 21 8.66 -3.36 -4.53
N ILE A 22 7.86 -3.07 -3.52
CA ILE A 22 7.17 -1.78 -3.42
C ILE A 22 8.18 -0.66 -3.22
N ALA A 23 9.16 -0.87 -2.34
CA ALA A 23 10.21 0.12 -2.10
C ALA A 23 11.03 0.40 -3.35
N ASP A 24 11.41 -0.65 -4.09
CA ASP A 24 12.21 -0.52 -5.31
C ASP A 24 11.43 0.20 -6.42
N ALA A 25 10.12 0.06 -6.46
CA ALA A 25 9.29 0.73 -7.45
C ALA A 25 9.11 2.23 -7.17
N GLU A 26 9.49 2.70 -5.97
CA GLU A 26 9.40 4.11 -5.56
C GLU A 26 8.00 4.68 -5.69
N ILE A 27 6.97 3.86 -5.42
CA ILE A 27 5.57 4.28 -5.52
C ILE A 27 4.95 4.60 -4.17
N ALA A 28 5.61 4.21 -3.08
CA ALA A 28 5.09 4.37 -1.72
C ALA A 28 5.92 5.37 -0.93
N SER A 29 5.25 6.08 -0.04
CA SER A 29 5.87 7.03 0.88
C SER A 29 6.40 6.32 2.13
N GLU A 30 5.64 5.38 2.67
CA GLU A 30 5.97 4.66 3.89
C GLU A 30 5.50 3.23 3.78
N ILE A 31 6.28 2.29 4.29
CA ILE A 31 5.96 0.88 4.29
C ILE A 31 6.25 0.34 5.67
N TYR A 32 5.25 -0.27 6.31
CA TYR A 32 5.38 -0.86 7.64
C TYR A 32 5.00 -2.33 7.59
N SER A 33 5.74 -3.16 8.30
CA SER A 33 5.28 -4.51 8.58
C SER A 33 4.35 -4.47 9.79
N THR A 34 3.29 -5.27 9.75
CA THR A 34 2.27 -5.27 10.79
C THR A 34 1.95 -6.68 11.24
N ALA A 35 1.38 -6.78 12.44
CA ALA A 35 0.85 -8.03 12.95
C ALA A 35 -0.66 -8.07 12.71
N GLY A 36 -1.24 -9.26 12.74
CA GLY A 36 -2.68 -9.47 12.57
C GLY A 36 -3.01 -10.05 11.20
N ASP A 37 -4.18 -9.70 10.69
CA ASP A 37 -4.70 -10.29 9.44
C ASP A 37 -3.93 -9.85 8.20
N PHE A 38 -3.28 -8.69 8.25
CA PHE A 38 -2.49 -8.16 7.14
C PHE A 38 -1.04 -8.08 7.55
N ASP A 39 -0.15 -8.20 6.57
CA ASP A 39 1.29 -8.26 6.81
C ASP A 39 1.97 -6.91 6.65
N LEU A 40 1.41 -6.04 5.80
CA LEU A 40 1.99 -4.74 5.52
C LEU A 40 0.94 -3.65 5.58
N LEU A 41 1.37 -2.45 6.00
CA LEU A 41 0.61 -1.22 5.88
C LEU A 41 1.45 -0.25 5.06
N VAL A 42 0.91 0.21 3.95
CA VAL A 42 1.65 1.05 3.00
C VAL A 42 0.91 2.36 2.79
N LYS A 43 1.65 3.46 2.83
CA LYS A 43 1.11 4.78 2.53
C LYS A 43 1.56 5.21 1.14
N PHE A 44 0.59 5.57 0.32
CA PHE A 44 0.83 6.05 -1.04
C PHE A 44 0.39 7.50 -1.17
N TYR A 45 1.02 8.20 -2.09
CA TYR A 45 0.55 9.51 -2.56
C TYR A 45 0.33 9.45 -4.05
N VAL A 46 -0.81 9.93 -4.50
CA VAL A 46 -1.12 9.99 -5.93
C VAL A 46 -1.66 11.39 -6.29
N ASP A 47 -1.60 11.71 -7.57
CA ASP A 47 -2.19 12.91 -8.10
C ASP A 47 -3.71 12.85 -7.90
N GLN A 48 -4.32 14.02 -7.71
CA GLN A 48 -5.76 14.16 -7.51
C GLN A 48 -6.58 13.56 -8.65
N ALA A 49 -6.04 13.55 -9.86
CA ALA A 49 -6.71 12.98 -11.03
C ALA A 49 -6.54 11.47 -11.14
N THR A 50 -5.74 10.84 -10.30
CA THR A 50 -5.45 9.41 -10.36
C THR A 50 -6.63 8.59 -9.88
N ASP A 51 -7.01 7.58 -10.66
CA ASP A 51 -7.96 6.56 -10.25
C ASP A 51 -7.24 5.60 -9.29
N ILE A 52 -7.56 5.70 -8.01
CA ILE A 52 -6.88 4.92 -6.95
C ILE A 52 -7.11 3.43 -7.15
N GLY A 53 -8.32 3.02 -7.48
CA GLY A 53 -8.61 1.60 -7.72
C GLY A 53 -7.77 1.02 -8.85
N HIS A 54 -7.63 1.77 -9.92
CA HIS A 54 -6.83 1.36 -11.06
C HIS A 54 -5.34 1.29 -10.70
N PHE A 55 -4.86 2.29 -9.97
CA PHE A 55 -3.49 2.32 -9.48
C PHE A 55 -3.17 1.07 -8.65
N ILE A 56 -4.05 0.72 -7.71
CA ILE A 56 -3.85 -0.44 -6.85
C ILE A 56 -3.86 -1.73 -7.69
N ALA A 57 -4.80 -1.85 -8.61
CA ALA A 57 -4.89 -3.05 -9.45
C ALA A 57 -3.65 -3.24 -10.31
N GLN A 58 -3.10 -2.16 -10.85
CA GLN A 58 -1.95 -2.24 -11.76
C GLN A 58 -0.60 -2.23 -11.05
N ARG A 59 -0.47 -1.51 -9.96
CA ARG A 59 0.84 -1.27 -9.34
C ARG A 59 1.05 -2.09 -8.07
N VAL A 60 0.00 -2.55 -7.43
CA VAL A 60 0.09 -3.27 -6.15
C VAL A 60 -0.36 -4.72 -6.29
N GLN A 61 -1.53 -4.96 -6.85
CA GLN A 61 -2.08 -6.31 -6.91
C GLN A 61 -1.36 -7.21 -7.91
N THR A 62 -0.55 -6.64 -8.78
CA THR A 62 0.27 -7.41 -9.73
C THR A 62 1.60 -7.87 -9.13
N ILE A 63 1.95 -7.42 -7.93
CA ILE A 63 3.21 -7.80 -7.30
C ILE A 63 3.16 -9.26 -6.87
N PRO A 64 4.13 -10.09 -7.30
CA PRO A 64 4.15 -11.49 -6.85
C PRO A 64 4.24 -11.60 -5.32
N GLY A 65 3.41 -12.44 -4.75
CA GLY A 65 3.34 -12.63 -3.30
C GLY A 65 2.20 -11.87 -2.63
N VAL A 66 1.56 -10.94 -3.31
CA VAL A 66 0.37 -10.26 -2.77
C VAL A 66 -0.82 -11.19 -2.89
N GLN A 67 -1.49 -11.44 -1.76
CA GLN A 67 -2.66 -12.31 -1.71
C GLN A 67 -3.95 -11.52 -1.68
N ASP A 68 -3.99 -10.43 -0.92
CA ASP A 68 -5.19 -9.60 -0.77
C ASP A 68 -4.78 -8.18 -0.38
N THR A 69 -5.64 -7.23 -0.69
CA THR A 69 -5.42 -5.82 -0.35
C THR A 69 -6.69 -5.21 0.21
N ARG A 70 -6.53 -4.29 1.16
CA ARG A 70 -7.64 -3.48 1.67
C ARG A 70 -7.20 -2.03 1.64
N THR A 71 -7.90 -1.22 0.86
CA THR A 71 -7.60 0.21 0.72
C THR A 71 -8.33 1.01 1.76
N ILE A 72 -7.61 1.94 2.38
CA ILE A 72 -8.17 2.88 3.35
C ILE A 72 -8.04 4.27 2.78
N ILE A 73 -9.18 4.88 2.46
CA ILE A 73 -9.23 6.26 1.99
C ILE A 73 -9.39 7.14 3.22
N THR A 74 -8.51 8.13 3.36
CA THR A 74 -8.55 9.06 4.47
C THR A 74 -9.13 10.40 4.01
N PHE A 75 -9.81 11.11 4.92
CA PHE A 75 -10.42 12.39 4.59
C PHE A 75 -9.59 13.55 5.11
N LYS A 76 -9.19 13.51 6.38
CA LYS A 76 -8.50 14.63 6.99
C LYS A 76 -7.55 14.15 8.09
N ALA A 77 -6.35 14.70 8.11
CA ALA A 77 -5.41 14.49 9.20
C ALA A 77 -5.72 15.49 10.31
N PHE A 78 -5.86 14.99 11.55
CA PHE A 78 -6.06 15.83 12.72
C PHE A 78 -4.77 15.86 13.53
N GLY A 79 -4.50 17.00 14.16
CA GLY A 79 -3.32 17.14 15.00
C GLY A 79 -2.01 17.22 14.25
N ALA A 80 -2.04 17.20 12.93
CA ALA A 80 -0.86 17.40 12.11
C ALA A 80 -0.59 18.90 12.00
N SER A 81 0.53 19.32 12.38
CA SER A 81 0.95 20.70 12.25
C SER A 81 1.97 20.85 11.14
#